data_c1f6fb1d7931c50b30b8161b82ad39da
#
_entry.id   c1f6fb1d7931c50b30b8161b82ad39da
#
_cell.length_a   1.000
_cell.length_b   1.000
_cell.length_c   1.000
_cell.angle_alpha   90.00
_cell.angle_beta   90.00
_cell.angle_gamma   90.00
#
_symmetry.space_group_name_H-M   'P 1'
#
loop_
_entity.id
_entity.type
_entity.pdbx_description
1 polymer ?
#
loop_
_entity_poly.entity_id
_entity_poly.type
_entity_poly.pdbx_seq_one_letter_code
_entity_poly.pdbx_strand_id
1 'polypeptide(L)'
;CIIPDAETGWFTERHPLIRDDRPAQVTYTSGTEGKPKGIVLTYSNLADAADRIIDQMDLTPEVREYVGVPATYSFGMGRIRAISAVGGHAYLPPRGFDPLELSRMLQSGEVNSLSAVPTLLRIILNAPDVIGDAGKKLRWMEIGSQFMSGAEKRGVRDLFPNARIVQHYGFA
;
A
#
# COMPACT_ATOMS: atom_id res chain seq x y z
N CYS A 1 4.15 8.40 15.68
CA CYS A 1 3.48 7.12 15.56
C CYS A 1 3.76 6.32 16.83
N ILE A 2 2.74 5.99 17.62
CA ILE A 2 2.89 5.10 18.78
C ILE A 2 2.88 3.70 18.20
N ILE A 3 4.02 3.03 18.20
CA ILE A 3 4.09 1.60 17.94
C ILE A 3 3.84 0.95 19.31
N PRO A 4 2.74 0.24 19.52
CA PRO A 4 2.55 -0.53 20.74
C PRO A 4 3.66 -1.59 20.81
N ASP A 5 4.21 -1.82 21.98
CA ASP A 5 5.13 -2.93 22.18
C ASP A 5 4.43 -4.28 21.99
N ALA A 6 5.21 -5.30 21.70
CA ALA A 6 4.72 -6.64 21.39
C ALA A 6 3.94 -7.31 22.54
N GLU A 7 3.92 -6.71 23.73
CA GLU A 7 3.27 -7.28 24.93
C GLU A 7 1.80 -6.85 25.07
N THR A 8 1.35 -5.80 24.38
CA THR A 8 -0.01 -5.26 24.57
C THR A 8 -1.10 -5.97 23.79
N GLY A 9 -0.78 -6.97 22.97
CA GLY A 9 -1.77 -7.83 22.29
C GLY A 9 -2.76 -7.11 21.38
N TRP A 10 -2.41 -5.91 20.92
CA TRP A 10 -3.27 -5.11 20.05
C TRP A 10 -3.24 -5.67 18.64
N PHE A 11 -4.43 -6.04 18.14
CA PHE A 11 -4.68 -6.37 16.75
C PHE A 11 -4.19 -7.75 16.26
N THR A 12 -4.69 -8.81 16.86
CA THR A 12 -4.55 -10.17 16.32
C THR A 12 -5.72 -10.57 15.40
N GLU A 13 -6.76 -9.74 15.30
CA GLU A 13 -7.98 -10.04 14.56
C GLU A 13 -8.39 -8.88 13.65
N ARG A 14 -9.11 -9.19 12.57
CA ARG A 14 -9.71 -8.19 11.68
C ARG A 14 -10.72 -7.35 12.45
N HIS A 15 -10.50 -6.03 12.51
CA HIS A 15 -11.44 -5.11 13.13
C HIS A 15 -12.60 -4.76 12.19
N PRO A 16 -13.85 -4.79 12.70
CA PRO A 16 -15.00 -4.38 11.91
C PRO A 16 -14.87 -2.90 11.54
N LEU A 17 -15.01 -2.61 10.25
CA LEU A 17 -15.04 -1.24 9.76
C LEU A 17 -16.41 -0.63 9.99
N ILE A 18 -16.44 0.65 10.39
CA ILE A 18 -17.69 1.39 10.55
C ILE A 18 -18.35 1.53 9.18
N ARG A 19 -19.64 1.16 9.10
CA ARG A 19 -20.45 1.26 7.88
C ARG A 19 -21.66 2.13 8.16
N ASP A 20 -21.54 3.39 7.82
CA ASP A 20 -22.66 4.33 7.81
C ASP A 20 -22.42 5.40 6.73
N ASP A 21 -23.45 6.16 6.42
CA ASP A 21 -23.42 7.17 5.35
C ASP A 21 -23.02 8.57 5.83
N ARG A 22 -22.57 8.70 7.08
CA ARG A 22 -22.00 9.96 7.57
C ARG A 22 -20.71 10.28 6.83
N PRO A 23 -20.43 11.56 6.54
CA PRO A 23 -19.15 12.00 6.00
C PRO A 23 -17.99 11.57 6.91
N ALA A 24 -16.98 10.94 6.30
CA ALA A 24 -15.80 10.48 7.01
C ALA A 24 -14.52 11.19 6.54
N GLN A 25 -14.45 11.56 5.26
CA GLN A 25 -13.28 12.18 4.67
C GLN A 25 -13.67 13.11 3.52
N VAL A 26 -12.94 14.19 3.36
CA VAL A 26 -12.96 15.02 2.16
C VAL A 26 -11.63 14.87 1.43
N THR A 27 -11.66 14.44 0.18
CA THR A 27 -10.49 14.34 -0.68
C THR A 27 -10.57 15.40 -1.78
N TYR A 28 -9.50 16.17 -1.95
CA TYR A 28 -9.43 17.19 -2.99
C TYR A 28 -8.74 16.67 -4.24
N THR A 29 -9.35 16.91 -5.40
CA THR A 29 -8.74 16.64 -6.71
C THR A 29 -8.29 17.95 -7.35
N SER A 30 -7.27 17.88 -8.20
CA SER A 30 -6.70 19.07 -8.87
C SER A 30 -7.66 19.81 -9.82
N GLY A 31 -8.83 19.22 -10.13
CA GLY A 31 -9.84 19.80 -11.02
C GLY A 31 -9.31 20.21 -12.39
N THR A 32 -9.95 19.79 -13.46
CA THR A 32 -9.57 20.13 -14.84
C THR A 32 -9.72 21.63 -15.15
N GLU A 33 -10.44 22.38 -14.33
CA GLU A 33 -10.72 23.82 -14.49
C GLU A 33 -9.95 24.70 -13.49
N GLY A 34 -8.88 24.17 -12.87
CA GLY A 34 -7.98 24.92 -12.02
C GLY A 34 -8.43 25.16 -10.57
N LYS A 35 -9.66 24.80 -10.20
CA LYS A 35 -10.12 24.85 -8.80
C LYS A 35 -10.21 23.44 -8.22
N PRO A 36 -9.60 23.17 -7.07
CA PRO A 36 -9.74 21.87 -6.40
C PRO A 36 -11.21 21.56 -6.10
N LYS A 37 -11.63 20.34 -6.44
CA LYS A 37 -12.98 19.85 -6.10
C LYS A 37 -12.87 18.95 -4.88
N GLY A 38 -13.64 19.24 -3.82
CA GLY A 38 -13.75 18.40 -2.64
C GLY A 38 -14.76 17.27 -2.88
N ILE A 39 -14.30 16.04 -2.72
CA ILE A 39 -15.15 14.83 -2.80
C ILE A 39 -15.36 14.33 -1.39
N VAL A 40 -16.62 14.24 -0.97
CA VAL A 40 -16.99 13.70 0.32
C VAL A 40 -17.09 12.19 0.23
N LEU A 41 -16.36 11.48 1.07
CA LEU A 41 -16.42 10.02 1.21
C LEU A 41 -17.09 9.69 2.56
N THR A 42 -18.01 8.74 2.55
CA THR A 42 -18.68 8.24 3.76
C THR A 42 -17.84 7.13 4.42
N TYR A 43 -18.18 6.78 5.67
CA TYR A 43 -17.59 5.59 6.32
C TYR A 43 -17.83 4.33 5.50
N SER A 44 -19.04 4.15 4.93
CA SER A 44 -19.36 3.02 4.05
C SER A 44 -18.45 2.97 2.82
N ASN A 45 -18.20 4.09 2.15
CA ASN A 45 -17.29 4.13 0.99
C ASN A 45 -15.87 3.70 1.37
N LEU A 46 -15.36 4.19 2.50
CA LEU A 46 -14.01 3.87 2.97
C LEU A 46 -13.90 2.41 3.41
N ALA A 47 -14.93 1.87 4.05
CA ALA A 47 -15.00 0.49 4.46
C ALA A 47 -15.03 -0.46 3.26
N ASP A 48 -15.88 -0.20 2.27
CA ASP A 48 -15.96 -1.00 1.04
C ASP A 48 -14.64 -1.00 0.26
N ALA A 49 -13.98 0.15 0.16
CA ALA A 49 -12.69 0.23 -0.49
C ALA A 49 -11.61 -0.60 0.25
N ALA A 50 -11.57 -0.50 1.58
CA ALA A 50 -10.63 -1.26 2.38
C ALA A 50 -10.89 -2.77 2.30
N ASP A 51 -12.15 -3.21 2.40
CA ASP A 51 -12.51 -4.62 2.30
C ASP A 51 -12.13 -5.21 0.94
N ARG A 52 -12.40 -4.52 -0.17
CA ARG A 52 -11.99 -4.97 -1.50
C ARG A 52 -10.48 -5.14 -1.62
N ILE A 53 -9.69 -4.22 -1.05
CA ILE A 53 -8.24 -4.32 -1.03
C ILE A 53 -7.80 -5.54 -0.22
N ILE A 54 -8.35 -5.72 0.97
CA ILE A 54 -8.04 -6.84 1.86
C ILE A 54 -8.34 -8.17 1.17
N ASP A 55 -9.54 -8.30 0.60
CA ASP A 55 -10.00 -9.53 -0.02
C ASP A 55 -9.21 -9.86 -1.31
N GLN A 56 -8.95 -8.86 -2.17
CA GLN A 56 -8.19 -9.08 -3.41
C GLN A 56 -6.73 -9.42 -3.14
N MET A 57 -6.15 -8.85 -2.12
CA MET A 57 -4.77 -9.12 -1.75
C MET A 57 -4.63 -10.31 -0.80
N ASP A 58 -5.73 -10.79 -0.21
CA ASP A 58 -5.73 -11.84 0.82
C ASP A 58 -4.82 -11.43 1.99
N LEU A 59 -5.03 -10.19 2.49
CA LEU A 59 -4.23 -9.63 3.56
C LEU A 59 -4.54 -10.29 4.90
N THR A 60 -3.49 -10.58 5.63
CA THR A 60 -3.57 -11.14 6.99
C THR A 60 -2.88 -10.21 8.00
N PRO A 61 -3.06 -10.43 9.32
CA PRO A 61 -2.35 -9.65 10.34
C PRO A 61 -0.81 -9.70 10.24
N GLU A 62 -0.27 -10.66 9.49
CA GLU A 62 1.18 -10.77 9.25
C GLU A 62 1.73 -9.70 8.29
N VAL A 63 0.86 -8.88 7.66
CA VAL A 63 1.32 -7.86 6.73
C VAL A 63 2.14 -6.78 7.45
N ARG A 64 3.34 -6.55 6.94
CA ARG A 64 4.23 -5.46 7.34
C ARG A 64 4.61 -4.71 6.08
N GLU A 65 3.93 -3.60 5.83
CA GLU A 65 4.01 -2.93 4.54
C GLU A 65 4.94 -1.73 4.56
N TYR A 66 5.83 -1.69 3.56
CA TYR A 66 6.50 -0.45 3.16
C TYR A 66 5.54 0.34 2.28
N VAL A 67 4.98 1.42 2.82
CA VAL A 67 4.04 2.29 2.10
C VAL A 67 4.85 3.27 1.24
N GLY A 68 5.13 2.90 0.00
CA GLY A 68 5.97 3.68 -0.91
C GLY A 68 5.32 4.97 -1.44
N VAL A 69 4.05 5.19 -1.14
CA VAL A 69 3.28 6.35 -1.59
C VAL A 69 2.90 7.25 -0.41
N PRO A 70 2.87 8.59 -0.57
CA PRO A 70 2.52 9.47 0.53
C PRO A 70 1.10 9.20 1.07
N ALA A 71 0.95 9.24 2.39
CA ALA A 71 -0.34 9.09 3.09
C ALA A 71 -1.33 10.23 2.79
N THR A 72 -0.86 11.33 2.22
CA THR A 72 -1.70 12.47 1.79
C THR A 72 -2.55 12.17 0.57
N TYR A 73 -2.22 11.12 -0.19
CA TYR A 73 -3.00 10.67 -1.34
C TYR A 73 -3.97 9.55 -0.94
N SER A 74 -5.09 9.47 -1.66
CA SER A 74 -6.12 8.44 -1.43
C SER A 74 -5.55 7.02 -1.43
N PHE A 75 -4.58 6.74 -2.30
CA PHE A 75 -3.92 5.45 -2.38
C PHE A 75 -3.16 5.13 -1.08
N GLY A 76 -2.24 5.99 -0.64
CA GLY A 76 -1.46 5.75 0.59
C GLY A 76 -2.34 5.64 1.83
N MET A 77 -3.35 6.54 1.97
CA MET A 77 -4.31 6.48 3.06
C MET A 77 -5.18 5.21 3.00
N GLY A 78 -5.55 4.76 1.81
CA GLY A 78 -6.27 3.50 1.60
C GLY A 78 -5.47 2.29 2.07
N ARG A 79 -4.16 2.28 1.80
CA ARG A 79 -3.25 1.22 2.28
C ARG A 79 -3.20 1.17 3.80
N ILE A 80 -2.98 2.32 4.44
CA ILE A 80 -2.94 2.40 5.91
C ILE A 80 -4.25 1.87 6.51
N ARG A 81 -5.42 2.21 5.93
CA ARG A 81 -6.71 1.70 6.39
C ARG A 81 -6.82 0.19 6.28
N ALA A 82 -6.49 -0.37 5.11
CA ALA A 82 -6.59 -1.80 4.87
C ALA A 82 -5.66 -2.59 5.81
N ILE A 83 -4.41 -2.13 5.97
CA ILE A 83 -3.43 -2.75 6.86
C ILE A 83 -3.88 -2.68 8.32
N SER A 84 -4.36 -1.51 8.77
CA SER A 84 -4.85 -1.34 10.14
C SER A 84 -6.08 -2.21 10.41
N ALA A 85 -6.98 -2.35 9.43
CA ALA A 85 -8.19 -3.16 9.58
C ALA A 85 -7.89 -4.66 9.76
N VAL A 86 -6.80 -5.17 9.22
CA VAL A 86 -6.36 -6.55 9.43
C VAL A 86 -5.40 -6.72 10.61
N GLY A 87 -5.05 -5.63 11.32
CA GLY A 87 -4.10 -5.69 12.44
C GLY A 87 -2.62 -5.78 12.00
N GLY A 88 -2.32 -5.40 10.78
CA GLY A 88 -0.96 -5.38 10.25
C GLY A 88 -0.17 -4.12 10.63
N HIS A 89 1.05 -4.01 10.10
CA HIS A 89 1.95 -2.88 10.36
C HIS A 89 2.24 -2.11 9.09
N ALA A 90 2.17 -0.78 9.14
CA ALA A 90 2.53 0.12 8.04
C ALA A 90 3.79 0.91 8.39
N TYR A 91 4.84 0.76 7.59
CA TYR A 91 6.02 1.60 7.64
C TYR A 91 5.87 2.75 6.64
N LEU A 92 5.99 3.97 7.13
CA LEU A 92 5.93 5.20 6.34
C LEU A 92 7.34 5.77 6.24
N PRO A 93 8.02 5.66 5.07
CA PRO A 93 9.38 6.15 4.94
C PRO A 93 9.45 7.67 5.11
N PRO A 94 10.23 8.18 6.09
CA PRO A 94 10.21 9.60 6.45
C PRO A 94 10.79 10.52 5.39
N ARG A 95 11.60 9.98 4.49
CA ARG A 95 12.25 10.70 3.38
C ARG A 95 11.69 10.33 2.00
N GLY A 96 10.55 9.64 1.97
CA GLY A 96 9.98 9.08 0.75
C GLY A 96 10.59 7.73 0.38
N PHE A 97 10.24 7.23 -0.79
CA PHE A 97 10.63 5.90 -1.26
C PHE A 97 12.15 5.80 -1.49
N ASP A 98 12.78 4.81 -0.85
CA ASP A 98 14.20 4.47 -1.00
C ASP A 98 14.34 2.97 -1.29
N PRO A 99 14.81 2.56 -2.50
CA PRO A 99 14.99 1.15 -2.84
C PRO A 99 16.04 0.42 -1.97
N LEU A 100 17.07 1.11 -1.50
CA LEU A 100 18.08 0.52 -0.61
C LEU A 100 17.48 0.22 0.77
N GLU A 101 16.71 1.16 1.31
CA GLU A 101 15.99 0.96 2.56
C GLU A 101 14.99 -0.19 2.44
N LEU A 102 14.20 -0.22 1.37
CA LEU A 102 13.26 -1.32 1.09
C LEU A 102 13.98 -2.67 1.03
N SER A 103 15.09 -2.75 0.30
CA SER A 103 15.90 -3.98 0.18
C SER A 103 16.36 -4.48 1.56
N ARG A 104 16.95 -3.58 2.37
CA ARG A 104 17.39 -3.88 3.72
C ARG A 104 16.24 -4.41 4.59
N MET A 105 15.09 -3.73 4.57
CA MET A 105 13.92 -4.08 5.37
C MET A 105 13.29 -5.41 4.93
N LEU A 106 13.30 -5.72 3.63
CA LEU A 106 12.91 -7.04 3.13
C LEU A 106 13.88 -8.12 3.62
N GLN A 107 15.18 -7.86 3.56
CA GLN A 107 16.20 -8.83 4.01
C GLN A 107 16.08 -9.13 5.50
N SER A 108 15.88 -8.13 6.34
CA SER A 108 15.70 -8.29 7.80
C SER A 108 14.34 -8.86 8.18
N GLY A 109 13.35 -8.83 7.27
CA GLY A 109 11.97 -9.23 7.56
C GLY A 109 11.16 -8.16 8.29
N GLU A 110 11.69 -6.92 8.40
CA GLU A 110 10.94 -5.78 8.94
C GLU A 110 9.71 -5.47 8.09
N VAL A 111 9.78 -5.68 6.77
CA VAL A 111 8.64 -5.58 5.86
C VAL A 111 8.53 -6.82 4.97
N ASN A 112 7.32 -7.10 4.50
CA ASN A 112 7.01 -8.20 3.58
C ASN A 112 5.96 -7.82 2.54
N SER A 113 5.56 -6.55 2.52
CA SER A 113 4.58 -5.99 1.59
C SER A 113 5.06 -4.63 1.07
N LEU A 114 4.62 -4.25 -0.13
CA LEU A 114 4.94 -2.98 -0.78
C LEU A 114 3.71 -2.41 -1.46
N SER A 115 3.41 -1.14 -1.22
CA SER A 115 2.53 -0.36 -2.08
C SER A 115 3.33 0.66 -2.88
N ALA A 116 3.15 0.67 -4.19
CA ALA A 116 3.92 1.52 -5.07
C ALA A 116 3.12 1.99 -6.29
N VAL A 117 3.53 3.11 -6.85
CA VAL A 117 3.10 3.55 -8.19
C VAL A 117 4.12 3.11 -9.24
N PRO A 118 3.73 2.96 -10.51
CA PRO A 118 4.64 2.52 -11.58
C PRO A 118 5.96 3.30 -11.66
N THR A 119 5.94 4.59 -11.36
CA THR A 119 7.16 5.41 -11.35
C THR A 119 8.20 4.90 -10.35
N LEU A 120 7.77 4.49 -9.15
CA LEU A 120 8.67 3.90 -8.13
C LEU A 120 9.19 2.54 -8.56
N LEU A 121 8.34 1.72 -9.17
CA LEU A 121 8.74 0.41 -9.69
C LEU A 121 9.73 0.53 -10.85
N ARG A 122 9.62 1.56 -11.70
CA ARG A 122 10.61 1.84 -12.75
C ARG A 122 11.98 2.16 -12.16
N ILE A 123 12.05 2.85 -11.02
CA ILE A 123 13.33 3.08 -10.33
C ILE A 123 13.99 1.74 -9.97
N ILE A 124 13.21 0.82 -9.40
CA ILE A 124 13.69 -0.53 -9.05
C ILE A 124 14.08 -1.32 -10.29
N LEU A 125 13.25 -1.29 -11.35
CA LEU A 125 13.51 -2.03 -12.59
C LEU A 125 14.76 -1.54 -13.34
N ASN A 126 15.13 -0.28 -13.17
CA ASN A 126 16.37 0.28 -13.75
C ASN A 126 17.63 -0.12 -12.96
N ALA A 127 17.48 -0.58 -11.72
CA ALA A 127 18.58 -1.05 -10.88
C ALA A 127 18.14 -2.29 -10.08
N PRO A 128 17.81 -3.41 -10.74
CA PRO A 128 17.21 -4.58 -10.11
C PRO A 128 18.12 -5.22 -9.05
N ASP A 129 19.43 -5.12 -9.22
CA ASP A 129 20.41 -5.65 -8.28
C ASP A 129 20.30 -5.03 -6.87
N VAL A 130 19.77 -3.82 -6.76
CA VAL A 130 19.52 -3.17 -5.47
C VAL A 130 18.54 -4.00 -4.62
N ILE A 131 17.53 -4.59 -5.24
CA ILE A 131 16.58 -5.48 -4.56
C ILE A 131 17.14 -6.91 -4.52
N GLY A 132 17.62 -7.43 -5.65
CA GLY A 132 18.22 -8.76 -5.75
C GLY A 132 17.35 -9.84 -5.06
N ASP A 133 18.01 -10.71 -4.32
CA ASP A 133 17.36 -11.81 -3.62
C ASP A 133 16.36 -11.38 -2.51
N ALA A 134 16.44 -10.14 -2.02
CA ALA A 134 15.49 -9.61 -1.07
C ALA A 134 14.05 -9.60 -1.63
N GLY A 135 13.90 -9.43 -2.95
CA GLY A 135 12.62 -9.46 -3.62
C GLY A 135 11.84 -10.76 -3.43
N LYS A 136 12.52 -11.90 -3.24
CA LYS A 136 11.89 -13.20 -2.97
C LYS A 136 11.15 -13.25 -1.63
N LYS A 137 11.41 -12.30 -0.71
CA LYS A 137 10.77 -12.21 0.60
C LYS A 137 9.49 -11.38 0.58
N LEU A 138 9.22 -10.67 -0.51
CA LEU A 138 7.96 -9.93 -0.66
C LEU A 138 6.80 -10.90 -0.85
N ARG A 139 5.74 -10.74 -0.06
CA ARG A 139 4.51 -11.57 -0.09
C ARG A 139 3.34 -10.87 -0.77
N TRP A 140 3.25 -9.55 -0.64
CA TRP A 140 2.16 -8.75 -1.20
C TRP A 140 2.67 -7.49 -1.89
N MET A 141 2.08 -7.15 -3.01
CA MET A 141 2.33 -5.88 -3.69
C MET A 141 1.05 -5.30 -4.25
N GLU A 142 0.79 -4.03 -3.96
CA GLU A 142 -0.27 -3.28 -4.61
C GLU A 142 0.30 -2.19 -5.50
N ILE A 143 -0.16 -2.16 -6.76
CA ILE A 143 0.26 -1.18 -7.76
C ILE A 143 -0.95 -0.32 -8.12
N GLY A 144 -0.83 0.99 -7.98
CA GLY A 144 -1.91 1.94 -8.27
C GLY A 144 -1.53 3.06 -9.22
N SER A 145 -2.51 3.86 -9.57
CA SER A 145 -2.45 5.16 -10.27
C SER A 145 -2.16 5.16 -11.76
N GLN A 146 -1.15 4.46 -12.27
CA GLN A 146 -0.66 4.67 -13.64
C GLN A 146 -0.63 3.37 -14.43
N PHE A 147 -0.56 3.53 -15.77
CA PHE A 147 -0.36 2.41 -16.66
C PHE A 147 1.05 1.80 -16.53
N MET A 148 1.10 0.47 -16.62
CA MET A 148 2.33 -0.31 -16.79
C MET A 148 2.23 -1.18 -18.02
N SER A 149 3.28 -1.18 -18.83
CA SER A 149 3.42 -2.06 -19.98
C SER A 149 3.54 -3.54 -19.57
N GLY A 150 3.25 -4.45 -20.50
CA GLY A 150 3.44 -5.87 -20.26
C GLY A 150 4.89 -6.25 -19.93
N ALA A 151 5.87 -5.55 -20.51
CA ALA A 151 7.29 -5.76 -20.20
C ALA A 151 7.63 -5.37 -18.76
N GLU A 152 7.18 -4.19 -18.31
CA GLU A 152 7.36 -3.73 -16.93
C GLU A 152 6.71 -4.69 -15.93
N LYS A 153 5.48 -5.17 -16.22
CA LYS A 153 4.79 -6.13 -15.36
C LYS A 153 5.56 -7.46 -15.24
N ARG A 154 6.15 -7.93 -16.34
CA ARG A 154 7.02 -9.13 -16.30
C ARG A 154 8.26 -8.87 -15.44
N GLY A 155 8.98 -7.76 -15.65
CA GLY A 155 10.14 -7.42 -14.84
C GLY A 155 9.82 -7.34 -13.34
N VAL A 156 8.68 -6.76 -12.96
CA VAL A 156 8.24 -6.75 -11.56
C VAL A 156 7.96 -8.17 -11.06
N ARG A 157 7.32 -9.01 -11.86
CA ARG A 157 7.06 -10.42 -11.50
C ARG A 157 8.34 -11.22 -11.32
N ASP A 158 9.34 -11.00 -12.19
CA ASP A 158 10.62 -11.68 -12.12
C ASP A 158 11.41 -11.28 -10.87
N LEU A 159 11.35 -10.00 -10.50
CA LEU A 159 12.02 -9.47 -9.32
C LEU A 159 11.35 -9.87 -8.00
N PHE A 160 10.02 -10.03 -8.00
CA PHE A 160 9.21 -10.39 -6.84
C PHE A 160 8.39 -11.67 -7.07
N PRO A 161 9.06 -12.82 -7.31
CA PRO A 161 8.42 -14.04 -7.82
C PRO A 161 7.40 -14.65 -6.86
N ASN A 162 7.55 -14.41 -5.56
CA ASN A 162 6.69 -14.97 -4.52
C ASN A 162 5.54 -14.02 -4.12
N ALA A 163 5.51 -12.81 -4.68
CA ALA A 163 4.53 -11.80 -4.30
C ALA A 163 3.17 -12.05 -4.97
N ARG A 164 2.09 -11.92 -4.19
CA ARG A 164 0.76 -11.68 -4.72
C ARG A 164 0.69 -10.23 -5.18
N ILE A 165 0.64 -10.00 -6.48
CA ILE A 165 0.65 -8.68 -7.09
C ILE A 165 -0.73 -8.33 -7.57
N VAL A 166 -1.29 -7.24 -7.06
CA VAL A 166 -2.57 -6.68 -7.44
C VAL A 166 -2.36 -5.29 -8.03
N GLN A 167 -2.95 -5.00 -9.17
CA GLN A 167 -3.01 -3.66 -9.72
C GLN A 167 -4.45 -3.18 -9.64
N HIS A 168 -4.67 -2.08 -8.94
CA HIS A 168 -5.99 -1.48 -8.91
C HIS A 168 -6.08 -0.23 -9.78
N TYR A 169 -7.30 0.05 -10.22
CA TYR A 169 -7.69 1.24 -10.93
C TYR A 169 -8.76 1.96 -10.13
N GLY A 170 -8.60 3.25 -9.93
CA GLY A 170 -9.58 4.06 -9.22
C GLY A 170 -9.43 5.54 -9.51
N PHE A 171 -10.50 6.28 -9.30
CA PHE A 171 -10.55 7.73 -9.27
C PHE A 171 -10.97 8.20 -7.88
N ALA A 172 -10.47 9.37 -7.48
CA ALA A 172 -11.00 10.14 -6.37
C ALA A 172 -11.99 11.18 -6.89
#